data_9f7ca53832fb65cdf35a12f9a5b7fca8
#
_entry.id   9f7ca53832fb65cdf35a12f9a5b7fca8
#
_cell.length_a   1.000
_cell.length_b   1.000
_cell.length_c   1.000
_cell.angle_alpha   90.00
_cell.angle_beta   90.00
_cell.angle_gamma   90.00
#
_symmetry.space_group_name_H-M   'P 1'
#
loop_
_entity.id
_entity.type
_entity.pdbx_description
1 polymer ?
#
loop_
_entity_poly.entity_id
_entity_poly.type
_entity_poly.pdbx_seq_one_letter_code
_entity_poly.pdbx_strand_id
1 'polypeptide(L)'
;FVVKEVFRGSLSLKMKGRAFLTVVFIRAVILYCVLIFAVRLMGKRQIGELQPSELAITILISNIATLPVEDLSIPLVTGLLPVLTLVCLDVLMSWVTMKSKRLRSVISGEPVVIVSDGKVDQQKLFNLRFTTDDLMEAVRSQGIFDIEQVQFAVVETTGKVSVYPKFKNRPVTNEDMDIKNSSPDPPAVVVQDGVVMDSSLKRLGLGRQWLDKILSENSVDPTDIFMMTAETAAKYRIIKKELSTECRGDEIIEK
;
A
#
# COMPACT_ATOMS: atom_id res chain seq x y z
N PHE A 1 -38.69 32.70 40.68
CA PHE A 1 -37.30 32.30 41.10
C PHE A 1 -36.91 30.93 40.49
N VAL A 2 -37.77 29.93 40.62
CA VAL A 2 -37.51 28.52 40.21
C VAL A 2 -37.26 28.36 38.68
N VAL A 3 -37.97 29.09 37.83
CA VAL A 3 -37.80 29.02 36.35
C VAL A 3 -36.43 29.50 35.88
N LYS A 4 -35.80 30.47 36.58
CA LYS A 4 -34.48 31.00 36.24
C LYS A 4 -33.35 30.03 36.60
N GLU A 5 -33.52 29.20 37.64
CA GLU A 5 -32.54 28.17 38.05
C GLU A 5 -32.60 26.94 37.09
N VAL A 6 -33.80 26.51 36.69
CA VAL A 6 -33.98 25.43 35.74
C VAL A 6 -33.38 25.80 34.37
N PHE A 7 -33.57 27.04 33.91
CA PHE A 7 -32.99 27.52 32.64
C PHE A 7 -31.47 27.64 32.70
N ARG A 8 -30.89 28.06 33.86
CA ARG A 8 -29.43 28.07 34.08
C ARG A 8 -28.84 26.68 34.13
N GLY A 9 -29.53 25.71 34.74
CA GLY A 9 -29.11 24.31 34.79
C GLY A 9 -29.11 23.66 33.40
N SER A 10 -30.15 23.91 32.60
CA SER A 10 -30.26 23.41 31.23
C SER A 10 -29.20 24.00 30.29
N LEU A 11 -28.89 25.30 30.43
CA LEU A 11 -27.84 25.96 29.63
C LEU A 11 -26.44 25.46 30.01
N SER A 12 -26.18 25.23 31.29
CA SER A 12 -24.93 24.70 31.83
C SER A 12 -24.68 23.26 31.37
N LEU A 13 -25.73 22.40 31.32
CA LEU A 13 -25.66 21.04 30.79
C LEU A 13 -25.39 21.01 29.29
N LYS A 14 -26.03 21.89 28.50
CA LYS A 14 -25.77 22.02 27.06
C LYS A 14 -24.36 22.52 26.77
N MET A 15 -23.84 23.45 27.55
CA MET A 15 -22.46 23.95 27.41
C MET A 15 -21.43 22.90 27.78
N LYS A 16 -21.67 22.11 28.85
CA LYS A 16 -20.80 20.98 29.23
C LYS A 16 -20.78 19.90 28.14
N GLY A 17 -21.92 19.56 27.54
CA GLY A 17 -22.01 18.60 26.45
C GLY A 17 -21.25 19.05 25.18
N ARG A 18 -21.35 20.35 24.82
CA ARG A 18 -20.59 20.90 23.69
C ARG A 18 -19.09 20.90 23.93
N ALA A 19 -18.66 21.32 25.13
CA ALA A 19 -17.26 21.30 25.50
C ALA A 19 -16.70 19.87 25.51
N PHE A 20 -17.46 18.89 26.00
CA PHE A 20 -17.10 17.47 25.96
C PHE A 20 -16.87 16.98 24.52
N LEU A 21 -17.84 17.19 23.61
CA LEU A 21 -17.72 16.79 22.22
C LEU A 21 -16.53 17.48 21.50
N THR A 22 -16.28 18.75 21.80
CA THR A 22 -15.14 19.48 21.23
C THR A 22 -13.80 18.87 21.68
N VAL A 23 -13.66 18.49 22.95
CA VAL A 23 -12.45 17.85 23.49
C VAL A 23 -12.23 16.48 22.84
N VAL A 24 -13.27 15.65 22.73
CA VAL A 24 -13.21 14.36 22.04
C VAL A 24 -12.76 14.53 20.60
N PHE A 25 -13.37 15.50 19.89
CA PHE A 25 -13.01 15.78 18.50
C PHE A 25 -11.54 16.20 18.35
N ILE A 26 -11.07 17.11 19.18
CA ILE A 26 -9.66 17.57 19.14
C ILE A 26 -8.70 16.40 19.43
N ARG A 27 -9.00 15.57 20.45
CA ARG A 27 -8.20 14.37 20.76
C ARG A 27 -8.16 13.41 19.59
N ALA A 28 -9.30 13.14 18.95
CA ALA A 28 -9.38 12.27 17.78
C ALA A 28 -8.54 12.80 16.61
N VAL A 29 -8.57 14.09 16.33
CA VAL A 29 -7.76 14.73 15.27
C VAL A 29 -6.26 14.60 15.58
N ILE A 30 -5.85 14.86 16.81
CA ILE A 30 -4.44 14.75 17.23
C ILE A 30 -3.97 13.29 17.06
N LEU A 31 -4.74 12.32 17.57
CA LEU A 31 -4.40 10.91 17.47
C LEU A 31 -4.37 10.44 16.03
N TYR A 32 -5.31 10.88 15.18
CA TYR A 32 -5.30 10.60 13.76
C TYR A 32 -3.99 11.09 13.09
N CYS A 33 -3.59 12.32 13.33
CA CYS A 33 -2.33 12.85 12.78
C CYS A 33 -1.11 12.05 13.25
N VAL A 34 -1.08 11.68 14.55
CA VAL A 34 0.00 10.87 15.11
C VAL A 34 0.02 9.47 14.51
N LEU A 35 -1.14 8.82 14.36
CA LEU A 35 -1.23 7.48 13.74
C LEU A 35 -0.79 7.49 12.28
N ILE A 36 -1.20 8.49 11.49
CA ILE A 36 -0.72 8.63 10.11
C ILE A 36 0.81 8.81 10.07
N PHE A 37 1.34 9.64 10.97
CA PHE A 37 2.79 9.83 11.07
C PHE A 37 3.50 8.54 11.51
N ALA A 38 2.95 7.81 12.48
CA ALA A 38 3.45 6.53 12.96
C ALA A 38 3.53 5.49 11.84
N VAL A 39 2.43 5.26 11.12
CA VAL A 39 2.37 4.34 9.97
C VAL A 39 3.37 4.75 8.89
N ARG A 40 3.54 6.05 8.65
CA ARG A 40 4.53 6.54 7.67
C ARG A 40 5.97 6.27 8.08
N LEU A 41 6.29 6.35 9.39
CA LEU A 41 7.62 6.01 9.93
C LEU A 41 7.93 4.52 9.83
N MET A 42 6.95 3.65 10.06
CA MET A 42 7.08 2.19 9.95
C MET A 42 7.34 1.74 8.50
N GLY A 43 7.06 2.61 7.49
CA GLY A 43 7.50 2.43 6.11
C GLY A 43 6.43 1.88 5.17
N LYS A 44 6.77 1.84 3.86
CA LYS A 44 5.83 1.44 2.78
C LYS A 44 5.52 -0.06 2.73
N ARG A 45 6.27 -0.87 3.46
CA ARG A 45 6.14 -2.34 3.46
C ARG A 45 4.80 -2.80 4.02
N GLN A 46 4.21 -2.03 4.95
CA GLN A 46 2.96 -2.35 5.62
C GLN A 46 1.71 -2.30 4.74
N ILE A 47 1.75 -1.61 3.60
CA ILE A 47 0.54 -1.37 2.78
C ILE A 47 0.24 -2.56 1.85
N GLY A 48 1.23 -3.37 1.51
CA GLY A 48 1.08 -4.46 0.54
C GLY A 48 0.86 -5.84 1.14
N GLU A 49 1.68 -6.24 2.10
CA GLU A 49 1.66 -7.57 2.73
C GLU A 49 2.19 -7.47 4.15
N LEU A 50 1.27 -7.35 5.12
CA LEU A 50 1.61 -7.31 6.54
C LEU A 50 2.21 -8.65 6.98
N GLN A 51 3.37 -8.60 7.62
CA GLN A 51 3.86 -9.76 8.38
C GLN A 51 3.01 -9.95 9.65
N PRO A 52 2.87 -11.17 10.16
CA PRO A 52 2.08 -11.44 11.37
C PRO A 52 2.49 -10.57 12.58
N SER A 53 3.79 -10.28 12.74
CA SER A 53 4.32 -9.40 13.77
C SER A 53 3.88 -7.93 13.60
N GLU A 54 3.89 -7.43 12.38
CA GLU A 54 3.45 -6.07 12.05
C GLU A 54 1.94 -5.89 12.28
N LEU A 55 1.15 -6.92 11.94
CA LEU A 55 -0.28 -6.94 12.24
C LEU A 55 -0.55 -6.86 13.74
N ALA A 56 0.16 -7.65 14.55
CA ALA A 56 0.02 -7.63 16.00
C ALA A 56 0.34 -6.25 16.59
N ILE A 57 1.42 -5.61 16.15
CA ILE A 57 1.81 -4.26 16.58
C ILE A 57 0.72 -3.24 16.16
N THR A 58 0.20 -3.33 14.95
CA THR A 58 -0.86 -2.43 14.45
C THR A 58 -2.12 -2.53 15.30
N ILE A 59 -2.54 -3.74 15.68
CA ILE A 59 -3.69 -3.97 16.57
C ILE A 59 -3.42 -3.38 17.97
N LEU A 60 -2.22 -3.58 18.52
CA LEU A 60 -1.84 -3.01 19.82
C LEU A 60 -1.86 -1.47 19.80
N ILE A 61 -1.28 -0.86 18.77
CA ILE A 61 -1.30 0.59 18.59
C ILE A 61 -2.74 1.11 18.51
N SER A 62 -3.59 0.44 17.74
CA SER A 62 -5.01 0.83 17.61
C SER A 62 -5.73 0.80 18.95
N ASN A 63 -5.59 -0.27 19.73
CA ASN A 63 -6.24 -0.41 21.03
C ASN A 63 -5.76 0.63 22.05
N ILE A 64 -4.45 0.91 22.10
CA ILE A 64 -3.89 1.91 23.03
C ILE A 64 -4.31 3.33 22.63
N ALA A 65 -4.37 3.62 21.33
CA ALA A 65 -4.75 4.94 20.84
C ALA A 65 -6.22 5.30 21.14
N THR A 66 -7.12 4.34 21.30
CA THR A 66 -8.54 4.61 21.61
C THR A 66 -8.79 5.00 23.06
N LEU A 67 -7.96 4.54 24.01
CA LEU A 67 -8.16 4.78 25.44
C LEU A 67 -8.37 6.25 25.83
N PRO A 68 -7.56 7.23 25.37
CA PRO A 68 -7.76 8.64 25.72
C PRO A 68 -8.99 9.29 25.06
N VAL A 69 -9.58 8.63 24.06
CA VAL A 69 -10.81 9.09 23.39
C VAL A 69 -12.03 8.56 24.11
N GLU A 70 -11.99 7.30 24.55
CA GLU A 70 -13.08 6.63 25.28
C GLU A 70 -13.27 7.22 26.69
N ASP A 71 -12.17 7.51 27.39
CA ASP A 71 -12.19 8.10 28.72
C ASP A 71 -11.40 9.40 28.77
N LEU A 72 -12.12 10.52 28.94
CA LEU A 72 -11.52 11.85 29.05
C LEU A 72 -10.73 12.08 30.34
N SER A 73 -10.90 11.24 31.36
CA SER A 73 -10.10 11.29 32.60
C SER A 73 -8.66 10.86 32.33
N ILE A 74 -8.42 10.08 31.27
CA ILE A 74 -7.10 9.63 30.85
C ILE A 74 -6.40 10.76 30.07
N PRO A 75 -5.21 11.21 30.50
CA PRO A 75 -4.44 12.20 29.76
C PRO A 75 -4.07 11.68 28.36
N LEU A 76 -4.09 12.55 27.35
CA LEU A 76 -3.73 12.19 25.98
C LEU A 76 -2.32 11.56 25.87
N VAL A 77 -1.39 12.03 26.70
CA VAL A 77 0.01 11.55 26.75
C VAL A 77 0.09 10.07 27.11
N THR A 78 -0.84 9.58 27.95
CA THR A 78 -0.88 8.16 28.38
C THR A 78 -1.15 7.20 27.22
N GLY A 79 -1.91 7.61 26.20
CA GLY A 79 -2.08 6.85 24.97
C GLY A 79 -0.94 7.10 23.96
N LEU A 80 -0.48 8.34 23.86
CA LEU A 80 0.50 8.76 22.88
C LEU A 80 1.89 8.14 23.11
N LEU A 81 2.35 8.13 24.37
CA LEU A 81 3.68 7.64 24.73
C LEU A 81 3.89 6.16 24.38
N PRO A 82 2.99 5.22 24.75
CA PRO A 82 3.13 3.83 24.35
C PRO A 82 3.07 3.62 22.82
N VAL A 83 2.21 4.35 22.11
CA VAL A 83 2.14 4.31 20.64
C VAL A 83 3.50 4.68 20.04
N LEU A 84 4.08 5.80 20.44
CA LEU A 84 5.40 6.21 19.95
C LEU A 84 6.49 5.21 20.32
N THR A 85 6.43 4.63 21.52
CA THR A 85 7.38 3.59 21.94
C THR A 85 7.29 2.36 21.05
N LEU A 86 6.08 1.87 20.75
CA LEU A 86 5.89 0.72 19.86
C LEU A 86 6.41 1.01 18.45
N VAL A 87 6.14 2.19 17.92
CA VAL A 87 6.66 2.62 16.61
C VAL A 87 8.19 2.67 16.60
N CYS A 88 8.80 3.24 17.63
CA CYS A 88 10.26 3.28 17.75
C CYS A 88 10.87 1.87 17.83
N LEU A 89 10.23 0.96 18.58
CA LEU A 89 10.67 -0.44 18.67
C LEU A 89 10.52 -1.16 17.33
N ASP A 90 9.43 -0.95 16.61
CA ASP A 90 9.22 -1.55 15.28
C ASP A 90 10.28 -1.08 14.27
N VAL A 91 10.54 0.23 14.22
CA VAL A 91 11.60 0.79 13.36
C VAL A 91 12.98 0.24 13.75
N LEU A 92 13.26 0.13 15.06
CA LEU A 92 14.51 -0.45 15.55
C LEU A 92 14.63 -1.92 15.15
N MET A 93 13.57 -2.70 15.33
CA MET A 93 13.52 -4.11 14.95
C MET A 93 13.69 -4.28 13.43
N SER A 94 13.05 -3.44 12.63
CA SER A 94 13.25 -3.42 11.19
C SER A 94 14.72 -3.16 10.80
N TRP A 95 15.37 -2.21 11.46
CA TRP A 95 16.78 -1.92 11.23
C TRP A 95 17.70 -3.09 11.65
N VAL A 96 17.43 -3.72 12.78
CA VAL A 96 18.19 -4.88 13.29
C VAL A 96 18.04 -6.09 12.37
N THR A 97 16.81 -6.37 11.89
CA THR A 97 16.55 -7.49 10.96
C THR A 97 17.21 -7.29 9.59
N MET A 98 17.40 -6.06 9.14
CA MET A 98 18.20 -5.77 7.94
C MET A 98 19.67 -6.13 8.12
N LYS A 99 20.23 -5.91 9.31
CA LYS A 99 21.65 -6.18 9.58
C LYS A 99 21.98 -7.63 9.96
N SER A 100 21.02 -8.36 10.53
CA SER A 100 21.25 -9.70 11.06
C SER A 100 20.31 -10.74 10.44
N LYS A 101 20.88 -11.64 9.62
CA LYS A 101 20.15 -12.77 9.03
C LYS A 101 19.55 -13.70 10.12
N ARG A 102 20.29 -13.93 11.22
CA ARG A 102 19.83 -14.81 12.31
C ARG A 102 18.60 -14.23 13.01
N LEU A 103 18.62 -12.93 13.33
CA LEU A 103 17.48 -12.28 13.97
C LEU A 103 16.27 -12.21 13.03
N ARG A 104 16.50 -11.99 11.75
CA ARG A 104 15.43 -12.01 10.74
C ARG A 104 14.76 -13.38 10.65
N SER A 105 15.54 -14.47 10.64
CA SER A 105 15.01 -15.84 10.65
C SER A 105 14.15 -16.13 11.89
N VAL A 106 14.57 -15.64 13.07
CA VAL A 106 13.80 -15.83 14.33
C VAL A 106 12.51 -15.01 14.34
N ILE A 107 12.54 -13.76 13.84
CA ILE A 107 11.40 -12.83 13.96
C ILE A 107 10.39 -13.04 12.81
N SER A 108 10.89 -13.07 11.57
CA SER A 108 10.06 -13.17 10.37
C SER A 108 9.89 -14.60 9.86
N GLY A 109 10.67 -15.56 10.39
CA GLY A 109 10.74 -16.90 9.85
C GLY A 109 11.59 -17.00 8.58
N GLU A 110 11.59 -18.17 7.99
CA GLU A 110 12.25 -18.45 6.70
C GLU A 110 11.24 -19.07 5.72
N PRO A 111 11.36 -18.79 4.42
CA PRO A 111 10.57 -19.47 3.42
C PRO A 111 10.82 -20.98 3.44
N VAL A 112 9.77 -21.79 3.33
CA VAL A 112 9.85 -23.25 3.39
C VAL A 112 9.44 -23.85 2.05
N VAL A 113 10.35 -24.61 1.44
CA VAL A 113 10.08 -25.34 0.20
C VAL A 113 9.21 -26.56 0.51
N ILE A 114 7.99 -26.59 -0.03
CA ILE A 114 7.01 -27.67 0.17
C ILE A 114 6.83 -28.57 -1.05
N VAL A 115 7.21 -28.09 -2.25
CA VAL A 115 7.28 -28.91 -3.47
C VAL A 115 8.65 -28.70 -4.10
N SER A 116 9.35 -29.78 -4.45
CA SER A 116 10.62 -29.75 -5.14
C SER A 116 10.64 -30.86 -6.21
N ASP A 117 11.01 -30.50 -7.45
CA ASP A 117 10.99 -31.38 -8.62
C ASP A 117 9.64 -32.09 -8.86
N GLY A 118 8.54 -31.39 -8.56
CA GLY A 118 7.18 -31.94 -8.68
C GLY A 118 6.78 -32.91 -7.58
N LYS A 119 7.62 -33.07 -6.52
CA LYS A 119 7.31 -33.94 -5.39
C LYS A 119 6.97 -33.10 -4.16
N VAL A 120 5.83 -33.43 -3.55
CA VAL A 120 5.34 -32.78 -2.32
C VAL A 120 6.08 -33.33 -1.11
N ASP A 121 6.66 -32.44 -0.29
CA ASP A 121 7.29 -32.79 0.98
C ASP A 121 6.22 -32.81 2.10
N GLN A 122 5.67 -34.00 2.33
CA GLN A 122 4.59 -34.19 3.32
C GLN A 122 5.02 -33.83 4.75
N GLN A 123 6.30 -34.07 5.10
CA GLN A 123 6.80 -33.76 6.43
C GLN A 123 6.86 -32.26 6.70
N LYS A 124 7.25 -31.48 5.70
CA LYS A 124 7.25 -30.03 5.80
C LYS A 124 5.85 -29.45 5.85
N LEU A 125 4.91 -29.97 5.06
CA LEU A 125 3.49 -29.58 5.16
C LEU A 125 2.97 -29.83 6.58
N PHE A 126 3.22 -31.02 7.14
CA PHE A 126 2.80 -31.34 8.49
C PHE A 126 3.39 -30.38 9.54
N ASN A 127 4.71 -30.09 9.45
CA ASN A 127 5.38 -29.17 10.36
C ASN A 127 4.83 -27.73 10.28
N LEU A 128 4.41 -27.30 9.10
CA LEU A 128 3.76 -26.00 8.87
C LEU A 128 2.28 -26.01 9.24
N ARG A 129 1.70 -27.17 9.61
CA ARG A 129 0.25 -27.37 9.78
C ARG A 129 -0.55 -26.96 8.53
N PHE A 130 0.02 -27.23 7.38
CA PHE A 130 -0.53 -26.90 6.07
C PHE A 130 -1.18 -28.16 5.49
N THR A 131 -2.47 -28.09 5.19
CA THR A 131 -3.22 -29.23 4.69
C THR A 131 -3.03 -29.41 3.19
N THR A 132 -3.45 -30.55 2.66
CA THR A 132 -3.49 -30.79 1.21
C THR A 132 -4.46 -29.83 0.51
N ASP A 133 -5.54 -29.44 1.20
CA ASP A 133 -6.52 -28.51 0.67
C ASP A 133 -5.94 -27.09 0.58
N ASP A 134 -5.18 -26.65 1.61
CA ASP A 134 -4.45 -25.36 1.59
C ASP A 134 -3.44 -25.33 0.43
N LEU A 135 -2.71 -26.44 0.21
CA LEU A 135 -1.77 -26.55 -0.89
C LEU A 135 -2.49 -26.39 -2.25
N MET A 136 -3.58 -27.13 -2.44
CA MET A 136 -4.32 -27.10 -3.70
C MET A 136 -5.01 -25.75 -3.93
N GLU A 137 -5.51 -25.11 -2.87
CA GLU A 137 -6.06 -23.75 -2.95
C GLU A 137 -4.99 -22.74 -3.38
N ALA A 138 -3.82 -22.80 -2.72
CA ALA A 138 -2.70 -21.94 -3.05
C ALA A 138 -2.20 -22.12 -4.50
N VAL A 139 -2.14 -23.36 -4.99
CA VAL A 139 -1.75 -23.66 -6.37
C VAL A 139 -2.82 -23.14 -7.36
N ARG A 140 -4.10 -23.34 -7.07
CA ARG A 140 -5.21 -22.81 -7.90
C ARG A 140 -5.24 -21.28 -7.92
N SER A 141 -4.88 -20.61 -6.84
CA SER A 141 -4.80 -19.15 -6.81
C SER A 141 -3.77 -18.57 -7.79
N GLN A 142 -2.79 -19.38 -8.21
CA GLN A 142 -1.80 -19.05 -9.23
C GLN A 142 -2.23 -19.51 -10.66
N GLY A 143 -3.48 -19.95 -10.82
CA GLY A 143 -4.01 -20.43 -12.11
C GLY A 143 -3.58 -21.84 -12.50
N ILE A 144 -2.99 -22.60 -11.57
CA ILE A 144 -2.55 -23.97 -11.79
C ILE A 144 -3.53 -24.92 -11.10
N PHE A 145 -4.18 -25.81 -11.85
CA PHE A 145 -5.20 -26.72 -11.32
C PHE A 145 -4.70 -28.14 -11.09
N ASP A 146 -3.54 -28.47 -11.63
CA ASP A 146 -2.93 -29.79 -11.53
C ASP A 146 -1.56 -29.67 -10.84
N ILE A 147 -1.40 -30.35 -9.70
CA ILE A 147 -0.15 -30.36 -8.93
C ILE A 147 1.04 -30.93 -9.73
N GLU A 148 0.77 -31.77 -10.73
CA GLU A 148 1.82 -32.31 -11.62
C GLU A 148 2.47 -31.23 -12.47
N GLN A 149 1.84 -30.08 -12.66
CA GLN A 149 2.39 -28.94 -13.39
C GLN A 149 3.38 -28.14 -12.56
N VAL A 150 3.43 -28.36 -11.23
CA VAL A 150 4.28 -27.62 -10.30
C VAL A 150 5.69 -28.24 -10.28
N GLN A 151 6.71 -27.41 -10.57
CA GLN A 151 8.12 -27.79 -10.42
C GLN A 151 8.59 -27.51 -8.99
N PHE A 152 8.22 -26.35 -8.45
CA PHE A 152 8.67 -25.84 -7.18
C PHE A 152 7.58 -25.02 -6.50
N ALA A 153 7.38 -25.20 -5.20
CA ALA A 153 6.49 -24.37 -4.42
C ALA A 153 7.10 -24.05 -3.06
N VAL A 154 6.96 -22.79 -2.64
CA VAL A 154 7.53 -22.25 -1.41
C VAL A 154 6.45 -21.55 -0.61
N VAL A 155 6.32 -21.88 0.67
CA VAL A 155 5.54 -21.09 1.62
C VAL A 155 6.40 -19.93 2.08
N GLU A 156 6.00 -18.72 1.77
CA GLU A 156 6.68 -17.48 2.16
C GLU A 156 6.45 -17.16 3.63
N THR A 157 7.24 -16.24 4.17
CA THR A 157 7.11 -15.79 5.57
C THR A 157 5.79 -15.09 5.88
N THR A 158 5.08 -14.62 4.85
CA THR A 158 3.73 -14.05 4.94
C THR A 158 2.62 -15.11 4.95
N GLY A 159 2.97 -16.40 4.75
CA GLY A 159 2.02 -17.49 4.61
C GLY A 159 1.50 -17.70 3.19
N LYS A 160 1.82 -16.82 2.24
CA LYS A 160 1.51 -17.03 0.82
C LYS A 160 2.38 -18.14 0.23
N VAL A 161 1.88 -18.79 -0.82
CA VAL A 161 2.63 -19.80 -1.55
C VAL A 161 3.03 -19.26 -2.92
N SER A 162 4.34 -19.21 -3.16
CA SER A 162 4.94 -18.94 -4.45
C SER A 162 5.07 -20.25 -5.23
N VAL A 163 4.54 -20.30 -6.45
CA VAL A 163 4.53 -21.52 -7.28
C VAL A 163 5.30 -21.26 -8.57
N TYR A 164 6.18 -22.19 -8.91
CA TYR A 164 6.93 -22.18 -10.16
C TYR A 164 6.57 -23.41 -11.00
N PRO A 165 5.96 -23.24 -12.20
CA PRO A 165 5.50 -24.35 -13.02
C PRO A 165 6.65 -25.08 -13.71
N LYS A 166 6.43 -26.34 -14.07
CA LYS A 166 7.35 -27.13 -14.89
C LYS A 166 7.56 -26.45 -16.25
N PHE A 167 8.72 -26.67 -16.84
CA PHE A 167 9.13 -26.05 -18.11
C PHE A 167 8.04 -26.12 -19.19
N LYS A 168 7.41 -27.28 -19.39
CA LYS A 168 6.35 -27.49 -20.39
C LYS A 168 5.07 -26.66 -20.17
N ASN A 169 4.90 -26.14 -18.95
CA ASN A 169 3.69 -25.39 -18.55
C ASN A 169 3.98 -23.89 -18.33
N ARG A 170 5.21 -23.42 -18.61
CA ARG A 170 5.56 -22.00 -18.49
C ARG A 170 5.03 -21.22 -19.68
N PRO A 171 4.66 -19.96 -19.47
CA PRO A 171 4.40 -19.03 -20.57
C PRO A 171 5.62 -18.94 -21.48
N VAL A 172 5.39 -18.94 -22.79
CA VAL A 172 6.45 -18.69 -23.79
C VAL A 172 6.91 -17.23 -23.66
N THR A 173 8.22 -17.04 -23.61
CA THR A 173 8.82 -15.70 -23.53
C THR A 173 9.18 -15.19 -24.92
N ASN A 174 9.41 -13.88 -25.04
CA ASN A 174 9.91 -13.29 -26.29
C ASN A 174 11.26 -13.88 -26.72
N GLU A 175 12.08 -14.28 -25.75
CA GLU A 175 13.37 -14.96 -25.99
C GLU A 175 13.16 -16.35 -26.57
N ASP A 176 12.20 -17.12 -26.05
CA ASP A 176 11.86 -18.46 -26.58
C ASP A 176 11.35 -18.39 -28.03
N MET A 177 10.76 -17.28 -28.43
CA MET A 177 10.27 -17.01 -29.77
C MET A 177 11.27 -16.28 -30.67
N ASP A 178 12.50 -16.05 -30.22
CA ASP A 178 13.55 -15.26 -30.91
C ASP A 178 13.06 -13.87 -31.37
N ILE A 179 12.11 -13.27 -30.63
CA ILE A 179 11.61 -11.94 -30.89
C ILE A 179 12.63 -10.91 -30.39
N LYS A 180 13.42 -10.37 -31.29
CA LYS A 180 14.40 -9.32 -31.04
C LYS A 180 13.72 -7.96 -31.14
N ASN A 181 13.04 -7.55 -30.08
CA ASN A 181 12.51 -6.20 -30.00
C ASN A 181 12.92 -5.55 -28.68
N SER A 182 13.48 -4.36 -28.73
CA SER A 182 13.69 -3.58 -27.52
C SER A 182 12.33 -2.99 -27.12
N SER A 183 11.71 -3.58 -26.09
CA SER A 183 10.54 -2.93 -25.49
C SER A 183 10.96 -1.58 -24.92
N PRO A 184 10.35 -0.47 -25.32
CA PRO A 184 10.58 0.79 -24.64
C PRO A 184 10.19 0.67 -23.17
N ASP A 185 10.81 1.48 -22.31
CA ASP A 185 10.37 1.60 -20.91
C ASP A 185 8.88 1.91 -20.84
N PRO A 186 8.20 1.42 -19.79
CA PRO A 186 6.77 1.69 -19.64
C PRO A 186 6.51 3.20 -19.60
N PRO A 187 5.36 3.65 -20.14
CA PRO A 187 4.99 5.06 -20.13
C PRO A 187 5.05 5.66 -18.73
N ALA A 188 5.63 6.84 -18.61
CA ALA A 188 5.67 7.57 -17.34
C ALA A 188 4.70 8.75 -17.37
N VAL A 189 4.05 9.02 -16.24
CA VAL A 189 3.21 10.20 -16.09
C VAL A 189 4.10 11.44 -16.04
N VAL A 190 3.92 12.37 -16.97
CA VAL A 190 4.67 13.63 -17.11
C VAL A 190 3.86 14.86 -16.71
N VAL A 191 2.51 14.78 -16.79
CA VAL A 191 1.60 15.77 -16.20
C VAL A 191 0.51 15.00 -15.46
N GLN A 192 0.19 15.40 -14.24
CA GLN A 192 -0.86 14.82 -13.40
C GLN A 192 -1.68 15.95 -12.76
N ASP A 193 -2.98 15.94 -12.95
CA ASP A 193 -3.93 16.92 -12.40
C ASP A 193 -3.55 18.39 -12.69
N GLY A 194 -2.89 18.63 -13.82
CA GLY A 194 -2.38 19.95 -14.20
C GLY A 194 -0.96 20.26 -13.71
N VAL A 195 -0.34 19.36 -12.95
CA VAL A 195 1.01 19.56 -12.39
C VAL A 195 2.05 18.80 -13.21
N VAL A 196 3.10 19.50 -13.64
CA VAL A 196 4.20 18.90 -14.41
C VAL A 196 5.13 18.12 -13.48
N MET A 197 5.43 16.88 -13.85
CA MET A 197 6.34 15.97 -13.14
C MET A 197 7.75 16.03 -13.71
N ASP A 198 8.56 17.00 -13.28
CA ASP A 198 9.94 17.19 -13.77
C ASP A 198 10.84 15.97 -13.56
N SER A 199 10.60 15.20 -12.51
CA SER A 199 11.32 13.94 -12.23
C SER A 199 11.07 12.88 -13.30
N SER A 200 9.84 12.79 -13.81
CA SER A 200 9.45 11.87 -14.88
C SER A 200 10.05 12.27 -16.21
N LEU A 201 10.02 13.57 -16.53
CA LEU A 201 10.65 14.12 -17.74
C LEU A 201 12.15 13.81 -17.76
N LYS A 202 12.85 14.07 -16.66
CA LYS A 202 14.29 13.77 -16.53
C LYS A 202 14.58 12.28 -16.71
N ARG A 203 13.76 11.40 -16.13
CA ARG A 203 13.91 9.94 -16.25
C ARG A 203 13.78 9.46 -17.70
N LEU A 204 12.88 10.08 -18.48
CA LEU A 204 12.67 9.75 -19.89
C LEU A 204 13.68 10.42 -20.82
N GLY A 205 14.59 11.26 -20.29
CA GLY A 205 15.50 12.07 -21.11
C GLY A 205 14.81 13.20 -21.88
N LEU A 206 13.57 13.54 -21.51
CA LEU A 206 12.77 14.59 -22.13
C LEU A 206 12.94 15.89 -21.33
N GLY A 207 13.17 17.01 -22.05
CA GLY A 207 13.26 18.33 -21.43
C GLY A 207 11.89 19.01 -21.31
N ARG A 208 11.80 20.06 -20.47
CA ARG A 208 10.60 20.92 -20.42
C ARG A 208 10.24 21.52 -21.78
N GLN A 209 11.25 21.89 -22.56
CA GLN A 209 11.06 22.40 -23.92
C GLN A 209 10.28 21.43 -24.83
N TRP A 210 10.52 20.12 -24.68
CA TRP A 210 9.75 19.11 -25.39
C TRP A 210 8.27 19.14 -24.96
N LEU A 211 8.01 19.22 -23.65
CA LEU A 211 6.64 19.28 -23.13
C LEU A 211 5.92 20.53 -23.62
N ASP A 212 6.55 21.70 -23.50
CA ASP A 212 5.98 22.98 -23.90
C ASP A 212 5.65 23.00 -25.41
N LYS A 213 6.50 22.38 -26.24
CA LYS A 213 6.26 22.19 -27.66
C LYS A 213 5.00 21.35 -27.91
N ILE A 214 4.88 20.19 -27.27
CA ILE A 214 3.72 19.29 -27.41
C ILE A 214 2.42 19.98 -26.97
N LEU A 215 2.46 20.69 -25.86
CA LEU A 215 1.30 21.42 -25.34
C LEU A 215 0.85 22.53 -26.30
N SER A 216 1.79 23.27 -26.88
CA SER A 216 1.50 24.30 -27.87
C SER A 216 0.96 23.73 -29.18
N GLU A 217 1.53 22.62 -29.68
CA GLU A 217 1.07 21.93 -30.89
C GLU A 217 -0.38 21.41 -30.75
N ASN A 218 -0.77 20.97 -29.54
CA ASN A 218 -2.12 20.48 -29.27
C ASN A 218 -3.07 21.55 -28.72
N SER A 219 -2.60 22.80 -28.55
CA SER A 219 -3.37 23.92 -27.99
C SER A 219 -4.02 23.58 -26.65
N VAL A 220 -3.27 22.91 -25.75
CA VAL A 220 -3.75 22.47 -24.44
C VAL A 220 -2.90 23.12 -23.35
N ASP A 221 -3.55 23.74 -22.37
CA ASP A 221 -2.88 24.23 -21.17
C ASP A 221 -2.62 23.06 -20.20
N PRO A 222 -1.47 23.02 -19.50
CA PRO A 222 -1.23 21.99 -18.49
C PRO A 222 -2.35 21.86 -17.46
N THR A 223 -3.00 22.95 -17.09
CA THR A 223 -4.09 22.98 -16.10
C THR A 223 -5.33 22.20 -16.52
N ASP A 224 -5.54 22.05 -17.84
CA ASP A 224 -6.68 21.33 -18.43
C ASP A 224 -6.40 19.83 -18.59
N ILE A 225 -5.18 19.40 -18.28
CA ILE A 225 -4.77 18.00 -18.38
C ILE A 225 -5.09 17.26 -17.07
N PHE A 226 -5.88 16.19 -17.17
CA PHE A 226 -6.04 15.22 -16.10
C PHE A 226 -4.79 14.36 -15.96
N MET A 227 -4.34 13.74 -17.06
CA MET A 227 -3.13 12.92 -17.08
C MET A 227 -2.46 12.98 -18.45
N MET A 228 -1.15 13.15 -18.46
CA MET A 228 -0.33 12.97 -19.67
C MET A 228 0.77 11.96 -19.38
N THR A 229 0.89 10.95 -20.24
CA THR A 229 1.96 9.96 -20.21
C THR A 229 2.89 10.15 -21.41
N ALA A 230 4.16 9.82 -21.23
CA ALA A 230 5.16 9.80 -22.30
C ALA A 230 6.08 8.59 -22.18
N GLU A 231 6.67 8.17 -23.30
CA GLU A 231 7.67 7.12 -23.41
C GLU A 231 9.04 7.70 -23.77
N THR A 232 10.09 6.89 -23.62
CA THR A 232 11.47 7.28 -23.98
C THR A 232 11.60 7.62 -25.49
N ALA A 233 10.75 7.02 -26.34
CA ALA A 233 10.67 7.32 -27.78
C ALA A 233 9.90 8.62 -28.09
N ALA A 234 9.59 9.43 -27.08
CA ALA A 234 8.78 10.66 -27.20
C ALA A 234 7.32 10.44 -27.68
N LYS A 235 6.83 9.20 -27.70
CA LYS A 235 5.39 8.94 -27.85
C LYS A 235 4.67 9.43 -26.60
N TYR A 236 3.49 10.01 -26.79
CA TYR A 236 2.73 10.58 -25.70
C TYR A 236 1.23 10.33 -25.85
N ARG A 237 0.53 10.42 -24.72
CA ARG A 237 -0.92 10.37 -24.66
C ARG A 237 -1.40 11.46 -23.68
N ILE A 238 -2.36 12.28 -24.10
CA ILE A 238 -2.96 13.33 -23.30
C ILE A 238 -4.41 12.97 -23.02
N ILE A 239 -4.81 13.02 -21.76
CA ILE A 239 -6.20 12.89 -21.29
C ILE A 239 -6.55 14.24 -20.65
N LYS A 240 -7.54 14.92 -21.20
CA LYS A 240 -8.02 16.20 -20.69
C LYS A 240 -8.94 16.01 -19.48
N LYS A 241 -9.05 17.04 -18.64
CA LYS A 241 -10.05 17.07 -17.56
C LYS A 241 -11.44 17.16 -18.16
N GLU A 242 -12.36 16.31 -17.72
CA GLU A 242 -13.78 16.48 -18.04
C GLU A 242 -14.32 17.68 -17.26
N LEU A 243 -14.78 18.69 -17.97
CA LEU A 243 -15.65 19.72 -17.39
C LEU A 243 -16.99 19.02 -17.08
N SER A 244 -17.36 18.98 -15.81
CA SER A 244 -18.56 18.36 -15.28
C SER A 244 -19.84 18.89 -15.93
N THR A 245 -20.16 18.46 -17.13
CA THR A 245 -21.49 18.48 -17.73
C THR A 245 -21.48 17.63 -19.00
N GLU A 246 -22.20 16.50 -18.96
CA GLU A 246 -22.42 15.51 -20.01
C GLU A 246 -21.28 14.48 -20.21
N CYS A 247 -21.62 13.22 -19.98
CA CYS A 247 -20.85 12.04 -20.39
C CYS A 247 -20.64 12.03 -21.91
N ARG A 248 -19.60 12.69 -22.39
CA ARG A 248 -19.04 12.50 -23.73
C ARG A 248 -17.68 11.83 -23.54
N GLY A 249 -17.47 10.76 -24.28
CA GLY A 249 -16.29 9.90 -24.17
C GLY A 249 -14.98 10.70 -24.20
N ASP A 250 -13.99 10.16 -23.45
CA ASP A 250 -12.65 10.72 -23.27
C ASP A 250 -12.05 11.24 -24.58
N GLU A 251 -11.77 12.53 -24.67
CA GLU A 251 -11.00 13.08 -25.78
C GLU A 251 -9.54 12.74 -25.59
N ILE A 252 -9.11 11.64 -26.22
CA ILE A 252 -7.76 11.11 -26.13
C ILE A 252 -6.96 11.59 -27.32
N ILE A 253 -5.81 12.23 -27.07
CA ILE A 253 -4.83 12.62 -28.10
C ILE A 253 -3.63 11.70 -27.97
N GLU A 254 -3.41 10.87 -29.02
CA GLU A 254 -2.27 9.96 -29.13
C GLU A 254 -1.40 10.32 -30.35
N LYS A 255 -0.07 10.19 -30.17
CA LYS A 255 0.89 10.27 -31.28
C LYS A 255 2.14 9.47 -31.00
#